data_3e4b2da3f03e72688a67767d17850490
#
_entry.id   3e4b2da3f03e72688a67767d17850490
#
_cell.length_a   1.000
_cell.length_b   1.000
_cell.length_c   1.000
_cell.angle_alpha   90.00
_cell.angle_beta   90.00
_cell.angle_gamma   90.00
#
_symmetry.space_group_name_H-M   'P 1'
#
loop_
_entity.id
_entity.type
_entity.pdbx_description
1 polymer ?
#
loop_
_entity_poly.entity_id
_entity_poly.type
_entity_poly.pdbx_seq_one_letter_code
_entity_poly.pdbx_strand_id
1 'polypeptide(L)'
;MTPADVIASVRVLTNDNDPVDYRYEDATILDCVNRALRRMATLRPDLFVTTSELTCVAGVEQEVPNYGRVVQVFGVKDAGAVVETIREHMDAYFPSWRAAAAGTAANWMRHSRNPSKFFVYPPASSGQVLDVEYSTVDAVYDTNTPIPLAAEYLPSLVDITAAEVEWADDEYVLTPRAEGFYNRAVQALAAQAQTRQNMDTEAGGGAPAIVD
;
A
#
# COMPACT_ATOMS: atom_id res chain seq x y z
N MET A 1 -10.63 6.12 12.78
CA MET A 1 -11.21 6.78 11.57
C MET A 1 -12.06 5.76 10.84
N THR A 2 -13.32 6.10 10.58
CA THR A 2 -14.27 5.24 9.87
C THR A 2 -14.69 5.91 8.56
N PRO A 3 -15.25 5.18 7.58
CA PRO A 3 -15.83 5.81 6.41
C PRO A 3 -16.95 6.80 6.73
N ALA A 4 -17.70 6.57 7.82
CA ALA A 4 -18.72 7.52 8.28
C ALA A 4 -18.11 8.90 8.61
N ASP A 5 -16.94 8.93 9.24
CA ASP A 5 -16.22 10.18 9.54
C ASP A 5 -15.81 10.91 8.26
N VAL A 6 -15.38 10.14 7.24
CA VAL A 6 -15.01 10.68 5.92
C VAL A 6 -16.23 11.21 5.20
N ILE A 7 -17.32 10.44 5.14
CA ILE A 7 -18.58 10.83 4.50
C ILE A 7 -19.10 12.15 5.10
N ALA A 8 -19.17 12.24 6.43
CA ALA A 8 -19.61 13.46 7.12
C ALA A 8 -18.73 14.68 6.73
N SER A 9 -17.41 14.49 6.68
CA SER A 9 -16.47 15.55 6.31
C SER A 9 -16.59 15.96 4.84
N VAL A 10 -16.77 15.00 3.93
CA VAL A 10 -16.99 15.25 2.50
C VAL A 10 -18.28 16.05 2.28
N ARG A 11 -19.37 15.70 2.95
CA ARG A 11 -20.64 16.45 2.87
C ARG A 11 -20.46 17.91 3.23
N VAL A 12 -19.71 18.21 4.28
CA VAL A 12 -19.36 19.59 4.64
C VAL A 12 -18.59 20.29 3.53
N LEU A 13 -17.58 19.64 2.94
CA LEU A 13 -16.77 20.23 1.88
C LEU A 13 -17.54 20.44 0.57
N THR A 14 -18.44 19.54 0.23
CA THR A 14 -19.27 19.63 -0.98
C THR A 14 -20.54 20.47 -0.79
N ASN A 15 -20.77 20.96 0.44
CA ASN A 15 -21.98 21.68 0.84
C ASN A 15 -23.28 20.86 0.67
N ASP A 16 -23.17 19.54 0.89
CA ASP A 16 -24.27 18.56 0.82
C ASP A 16 -24.75 18.23 2.25
N ASN A 17 -25.31 19.24 2.94
CA ASN A 17 -25.60 19.16 4.38
C ASN A 17 -27.09 18.98 4.71
N ASP A 18 -27.98 18.88 3.73
CA ASP A 18 -29.41 18.68 3.99
C ASP A 18 -29.70 17.18 4.23
N PRO A 19 -30.01 16.75 5.47
CA PRO A 19 -30.24 15.35 5.78
C PRO A 19 -31.56 14.79 5.20
N VAL A 20 -32.41 15.64 4.66
CA VAL A 20 -33.66 15.23 4.02
C VAL A 20 -33.49 15.03 2.53
N ASP A 21 -32.55 15.75 1.91
CA ASP A 21 -32.32 15.75 0.46
C ASP A 21 -30.81 15.81 0.15
N TYR A 22 -30.10 14.76 0.51
CA TYR A 22 -28.70 14.62 0.14
C TYR A 22 -28.55 14.46 -1.37
N ARG A 23 -27.65 15.26 -1.96
CA ARG A 23 -27.28 15.16 -3.38
C ARG A 23 -26.58 13.86 -3.70
N TYR A 24 -25.73 13.39 -2.79
CA TYR A 24 -24.96 12.14 -2.95
C TYR A 24 -25.39 11.13 -1.90
N GLU A 25 -25.76 9.93 -2.34
CA GLU A 25 -26.02 8.83 -1.41
C GLU A 25 -24.73 8.39 -0.70
N ASP A 26 -24.83 7.89 0.53
CA ASP A 26 -23.70 7.39 1.31
C ASP A 26 -22.94 6.29 0.57
N ALA A 27 -23.64 5.42 -0.17
CA ALA A 27 -23.03 4.39 -0.99
C ALA A 27 -22.14 4.97 -2.09
N THR A 28 -22.57 6.04 -2.75
CA THR A 28 -21.78 6.75 -3.77
C THR A 28 -20.52 7.35 -3.17
N ILE A 29 -20.64 8.03 -2.02
CA ILE A 29 -19.46 8.58 -1.34
C ILE A 29 -18.52 7.46 -0.88
N LEU A 30 -19.05 6.33 -0.39
CA LEU A 30 -18.24 5.16 0.01
C LEU A 30 -17.44 4.58 -1.18
N ASP A 31 -18.03 4.53 -2.36
CA ASP A 31 -17.29 4.14 -3.58
C ASP A 31 -16.19 5.15 -3.91
N CYS A 32 -16.42 6.43 -3.69
CA CYS A 32 -15.41 7.48 -3.83
C CYS A 32 -14.29 7.34 -2.78
N VAL A 33 -14.62 6.97 -1.53
CA VAL A 33 -13.62 6.63 -0.49
C VAL A 33 -12.71 5.50 -0.98
N ASN A 34 -13.28 4.43 -1.53
CA ASN A 34 -12.50 3.31 -2.07
C ASN A 34 -11.59 3.73 -3.23
N ARG A 35 -12.07 4.62 -4.11
CA ARG A 35 -11.23 5.19 -5.18
C ARG A 35 -10.10 6.05 -4.60
N ALA A 36 -10.41 6.89 -3.62
CA ALA A 36 -9.45 7.74 -2.93
C ALA A 36 -8.34 6.93 -2.23
N LEU A 37 -8.70 5.84 -1.53
CA LEU A 37 -7.72 4.93 -0.91
C LEU A 37 -6.77 4.32 -1.93
N ARG A 38 -7.27 3.88 -3.09
CA ARG A 38 -6.42 3.36 -4.18
C ARG A 38 -5.50 4.42 -4.77
N ARG A 39 -5.98 5.67 -4.91
CA ARG A 39 -5.12 6.80 -5.34
C ARG A 39 -4.05 7.11 -4.30
N MET A 40 -4.40 7.13 -3.01
CA MET A 40 -3.43 7.31 -1.94
C MET A 40 -2.37 6.21 -1.95
N ALA A 41 -2.75 4.94 -2.13
CA ALA A 41 -1.79 3.84 -2.23
C ALA A 41 -0.88 3.93 -3.46
N THR A 42 -1.35 4.54 -4.55
CA THR A 42 -0.50 4.82 -5.71
C THR A 42 0.52 5.92 -5.43
N LEU A 43 0.11 6.97 -4.70
CA LEU A 43 0.97 8.10 -4.34
C LEU A 43 1.93 7.74 -3.18
N ARG A 44 1.43 7.00 -2.20
CA ARG A 44 2.11 6.66 -0.95
C ARG A 44 1.84 5.19 -0.58
N PRO A 45 2.47 4.24 -1.28
CA PRO A 45 2.28 2.81 -0.98
C PRO A 45 2.77 2.42 0.42
N ASP A 46 3.68 3.19 1.00
CA ASP A 46 4.20 3.01 2.35
C ASP A 46 3.14 3.18 3.46
N LEU A 47 2.02 3.83 3.19
CA LEU A 47 0.91 3.99 4.15
C LEU A 47 0.06 2.72 4.31
N PHE A 48 0.16 1.80 3.40
CA PHE A 48 -0.68 0.59 3.32
C PHE A 48 0.13 -0.69 3.42
N VAL A 49 1.28 -0.60 4.07
CA VAL A 49 2.18 -1.74 4.25
C VAL A 49 1.68 -2.61 5.39
N THR A 50 1.66 -3.91 5.16
CA THR A 50 1.36 -4.94 6.16
C THR A 50 2.39 -6.05 6.09
N THR A 51 2.70 -6.64 7.23
CA THR A 51 3.53 -7.84 7.32
C THR A 51 2.65 -9.04 7.62
N SER A 52 2.77 -10.08 6.84
CA SER A 52 2.03 -11.32 7.07
C SER A 52 2.79 -12.56 6.63
N GLU A 53 2.36 -13.69 7.14
CA GLU A 53 2.83 -15.00 6.70
C GLU A 53 2.26 -15.34 5.32
N LEU A 54 3.15 -15.67 4.38
CA LEU A 54 2.80 -16.15 3.04
C LEU A 54 3.14 -17.62 2.90
N THR A 55 2.14 -18.46 2.67
CA THR A 55 2.36 -19.88 2.34
C THR A 55 2.77 -20.01 0.88
N CYS A 56 3.99 -20.49 0.62
CA CYS A 56 4.53 -20.66 -0.71
C CYS A 56 3.82 -21.74 -1.51
N VAL A 57 3.69 -21.49 -2.80
CA VAL A 57 3.48 -22.55 -3.79
C VAL A 57 4.83 -23.17 -4.18
N ALA A 58 4.82 -24.44 -4.64
CA ALA A 58 6.06 -25.07 -5.10
C ALA A 58 6.64 -24.33 -6.31
N GLY A 59 7.93 -24.00 -6.24
CA GLY A 59 8.66 -23.35 -7.32
C GLY A 59 9.33 -22.03 -6.95
N VAL A 60 9.82 -21.33 -7.94
CA VAL A 60 10.60 -20.11 -7.76
C VAL A 60 9.73 -18.85 -7.67
N GLU A 61 8.57 -18.81 -8.33
CA GLU A 61 7.70 -17.64 -8.38
C GLU A 61 6.64 -17.70 -7.29
N GLN A 62 6.55 -16.66 -6.51
CA GLN A 62 5.57 -16.49 -5.45
C GLN A 62 4.75 -15.21 -5.71
N GLU A 63 3.55 -15.13 -5.15
CA GLU A 63 2.68 -13.96 -5.32
C GLU A 63 2.04 -13.59 -3.97
N VAL A 64 2.04 -12.29 -3.65
CA VAL A 64 1.35 -11.78 -2.46
C VAL A 64 -0.14 -11.66 -2.69
N PRO A 65 -0.97 -11.76 -1.62
CA PRO A 65 -2.42 -11.66 -1.73
C PRO A 65 -2.89 -10.31 -2.31
N ASN A 66 -4.13 -10.31 -2.83
CA ASN A 66 -4.85 -9.11 -3.26
C ASN A 66 -4.09 -8.23 -4.27
N TYR A 67 -3.20 -8.84 -5.07
CA TYR A 67 -2.34 -8.13 -6.01
C TYR A 67 -1.53 -7.00 -5.34
N GLY A 68 -1.20 -7.18 -4.08
CA GLY A 68 -0.38 -6.24 -3.30
C GLY A 68 0.99 -6.05 -3.92
N ARG A 69 1.68 -5.00 -3.53
CA ARG A 69 3.05 -4.73 -3.97
C ARG A 69 4.04 -5.26 -2.94
N VAL A 70 4.90 -6.19 -3.31
CA VAL A 70 5.97 -6.71 -2.43
C VAL A 70 6.91 -5.57 -2.06
N VAL A 71 7.13 -5.40 -0.77
CA VAL A 71 8.09 -4.45 -0.20
C VAL A 71 9.36 -5.18 0.18
N GLN A 72 9.23 -6.23 1.02
CA GLN A 72 10.35 -7.01 1.52
C GLN A 72 9.95 -8.43 1.87
N VAL A 73 10.91 -9.37 1.80
CA VAL A 73 10.80 -10.71 2.37
C VAL A 73 11.83 -10.82 3.48
N PHE A 74 11.38 -11.02 4.71
CA PHE A 74 12.27 -11.02 5.87
C PHE A 74 12.94 -12.36 6.10
N GLY A 75 12.16 -13.44 5.99
CA GLY A 75 12.68 -14.76 6.33
C GLY A 75 11.73 -15.89 6.01
N VAL A 76 12.22 -17.09 6.22
CA VAL A 76 11.43 -18.32 6.29
C VAL A 76 11.06 -18.55 7.74
N LYS A 77 9.80 -18.74 8.05
CA LYS A 77 9.32 -19.05 9.39
C LYS A 77 10.11 -20.22 9.97
N ASP A 78 10.65 -20.03 11.16
CA ASP A 78 11.43 -21.01 11.91
C ASP A 78 12.73 -21.51 11.25
N ALA A 79 13.20 -20.86 10.14
CA ALA A 79 14.35 -21.35 9.39
C ALA A 79 15.47 -20.33 9.11
N GLY A 80 15.18 -19.03 9.11
CA GLY A 80 16.20 -18.00 8.95
C GLY A 80 15.84 -16.87 7.98
N ALA A 81 16.73 -15.89 7.91
CA ALA A 81 16.55 -14.70 7.07
C ALA A 81 16.68 -15.01 5.58
N VAL A 82 15.91 -14.27 4.77
CA VAL A 82 15.97 -14.31 3.30
C VAL A 82 16.53 -12.97 2.82
N VAL A 83 17.60 -13.03 2.01
CA VAL A 83 18.33 -11.83 1.58
C VAL A 83 17.88 -11.39 0.18
N GLU A 84 17.64 -10.08 0.02
CA GLU A 84 17.34 -9.54 -1.31
C GLU A 84 18.55 -9.66 -2.23
N THR A 85 18.32 -10.16 -3.44
CA THR A 85 19.35 -10.35 -4.47
C THR A 85 18.82 -9.84 -5.81
N ILE A 86 19.71 -9.31 -6.64
CA ILE A 86 19.38 -8.83 -7.98
C ILE A 86 19.23 -10.03 -8.92
N ARG A 87 18.11 -10.12 -9.64
CA ARG A 87 17.81 -11.23 -10.54
C ARG A 87 18.89 -11.40 -11.63
N GLU A 88 19.40 -10.30 -12.14
CA GLU A 88 20.46 -10.27 -13.17
C GLU A 88 21.75 -10.94 -12.68
N HIS A 89 22.07 -10.82 -11.40
CA HIS A 89 23.18 -11.55 -10.79
C HIS A 89 22.92 -13.06 -10.79
N MET A 90 21.72 -13.48 -10.43
CA MET A 90 21.35 -14.90 -10.45
C MET A 90 21.39 -15.47 -11.88
N ASP A 91 20.87 -14.72 -12.85
CA ASP A 91 20.90 -15.12 -14.26
C ASP A 91 22.33 -15.22 -14.81
N ALA A 92 23.26 -14.38 -14.34
CA ALA A 92 24.64 -14.35 -14.78
C ALA A 92 25.52 -15.42 -14.10
N TYR A 93 25.41 -15.58 -12.78
CA TYR A 93 26.32 -16.45 -12.01
C TYR A 93 25.75 -17.83 -11.71
N PHE A 94 24.41 -17.98 -11.74
CA PHE A 94 23.69 -19.23 -11.45
C PHE A 94 22.60 -19.49 -12.49
N PRO A 95 22.92 -19.63 -13.80
CA PRO A 95 21.91 -19.62 -14.87
C PRO A 95 20.85 -20.74 -14.74
N SER A 96 21.14 -21.80 -14.01
CA SER A 96 20.18 -22.88 -13.72
C SER A 96 19.38 -22.69 -12.42
N TRP A 97 19.41 -21.53 -11.78
CA TRP A 97 18.79 -21.31 -10.48
C TRP A 97 17.28 -21.65 -10.44
N ARG A 98 16.57 -21.45 -11.56
CA ARG A 98 15.14 -21.78 -11.68
C ARG A 98 14.85 -23.29 -11.67
N ALA A 99 15.84 -24.09 -12.07
CA ALA A 99 15.75 -25.55 -12.14
C ALA A 99 16.45 -26.24 -10.95
N ALA A 100 16.91 -25.49 -9.98
CA ALA A 100 17.54 -26.03 -8.78
C ALA A 100 16.55 -26.89 -7.98
N ALA A 101 17.06 -27.79 -7.16
CA ALA A 101 16.23 -28.58 -6.24
C ALA A 101 15.52 -27.64 -5.26
N ALA A 102 14.28 -27.98 -4.92
CA ALA A 102 13.53 -27.25 -3.92
C ALA A 102 14.21 -27.34 -2.54
N GLY A 103 14.17 -26.24 -1.80
CA GLY A 103 14.81 -26.13 -0.50
C GLY A 103 14.28 -24.94 0.30
N THR A 104 14.91 -24.65 1.44
CA THR A 104 14.62 -23.48 2.22
C THR A 104 15.11 -22.23 1.49
N ALA A 105 14.21 -21.27 1.23
CA ALA A 105 14.56 -20.03 0.57
C ALA A 105 15.63 -19.27 1.37
N ALA A 106 16.70 -18.85 0.70
CA ALA A 106 17.78 -18.04 1.28
C ALA A 106 17.89 -16.67 0.61
N ASN A 107 17.37 -16.54 -0.61
CA ASN A 107 17.36 -15.30 -1.36
C ASN A 107 15.99 -15.04 -1.96
N TRP A 108 15.68 -13.76 -2.13
CA TRP A 108 14.50 -13.34 -2.89
C TRP A 108 14.88 -12.25 -3.91
N MET A 109 14.08 -12.11 -4.95
CA MET A 109 14.31 -11.16 -6.03
C MET A 109 13.00 -10.56 -6.49
N ARG A 110 12.99 -9.26 -6.76
CA ARG A 110 11.81 -8.56 -7.29
C ARG A 110 11.49 -9.04 -8.69
N HIS A 111 10.20 -9.17 -8.97
CA HIS A 111 9.75 -9.37 -10.34
C HIS A 111 9.74 -8.03 -11.07
N SER A 112 10.45 -7.93 -12.22
CA SER A 112 10.69 -6.65 -12.92
C SER A 112 9.44 -5.99 -13.50
N ARG A 113 8.36 -6.74 -13.74
CA ARG A 113 7.15 -6.26 -14.43
C ARG A 113 5.87 -6.38 -13.62
N ASN A 114 5.83 -7.28 -12.65
CA ASN A 114 4.66 -7.49 -11.82
C ASN A 114 5.03 -7.27 -10.34
N PRO A 115 4.56 -6.18 -9.72
CA PRO A 115 4.92 -5.84 -8.35
C PRO A 115 4.31 -6.79 -7.31
N SER A 116 3.27 -7.57 -7.65
CA SER A 116 2.70 -8.56 -6.73
C SER A 116 3.46 -9.86 -6.67
N LYS A 117 4.38 -10.08 -7.63
CA LYS A 117 5.17 -11.29 -7.75
C LYS A 117 6.62 -11.07 -7.35
N PHE A 118 7.24 -12.15 -6.88
CA PHE A 118 8.67 -12.19 -6.58
C PHE A 118 9.22 -13.59 -6.78
N PHE A 119 10.53 -13.69 -6.86
CA PHE A 119 11.20 -14.97 -6.97
C PHE A 119 11.92 -15.30 -5.68
N VAL A 120 12.02 -16.61 -5.39
CA VAL A 120 12.81 -17.13 -4.28
C VAL A 120 13.85 -18.13 -4.75
N TYR A 121 14.96 -18.22 -4.05
CA TYR A 121 16.02 -19.19 -4.31
C TYR A 121 16.59 -19.75 -2.99
N PRO A 122 16.77 -21.07 -2.87
CA PRO A 122 16.29 -22.13 -3.77
C PRO A 122 14.78 -22.10 -4.01
N PRO A 123 14.28 -22.79 -5.08
CA PRO A 123 12.83 -22.93 -5.29
C PRO A 123 12.12 -23.38 -4.03
N ALA A 124 11.03 -22.71 -3.65
CA ALA A 124 10.30 -23.06 -2.45
C ALA A 124 9.64 -24.42 -2.57
N SER A 125 9.62 -25.18 -1.47
CA SER A 125 8.75 -26.34 -1.32
C SER A 125 7.32 -25.87 -1.07
N SER A 126 6.34 -26.66 -1.51
CA SER A 126 4.92 -26.37 -1.19
C SER A 126 4.71 -26.35 0.32
N GLY A 127 4.02 -25.31 0.82
CA GLY A 127 3.72 -25.16 2.23
C GLY A 127 4.83 -24.49 3.06
N GLN A 128 5.96 -24.12 2.46
CA GLN A 128 6.95 -23.25 3.13
C GLN A 128 6.31 -21.91 3.44
N VAL A 129 6.53 -21.37 4.64
CA VAL A 129 5.96 -20.11 5.07
C VAL A 129 7.04 -19.04 5.08
N LEU A 130 6.77 -17.92 4.43
CA LEU A 130 7.63 -16.72 4.41
C LEU A 130 6.98 -15.59 5.18
N ASP A 131 7.77 -14.83 5.90
CA ASP A 131 7.38 -13.54 6.47
C ASP A 131 7.59 -12.47 5.40
N VAL A 132 6.50 -11.92 4.89
CA VAL A 132 6.52 -10.98 3.76
C VAL A 132 5.85 -9.66 4.15
N GLU A 133 6.52 -8.59 3.82
CA GLU A 133 5.98 -7.23 3.87
C GLU A 133 5.51 -6.82 2.49
N TYR A 134 4.25 -6.39 2.39
CA TYR A 134 3.68 -5.92 1.12
C TYR A 134 2.65 -4.81 1.36
N SER A 135 2.48 -3.96 0.37
CA SER A 135 1.48 -2.90 0.36
C SER A 135 0.24 -3.37 -0.38
N THR A 136 -0.92 -3.28 0.28
CA THR A 136 -2.23 -3.60 -0.32
C THR A 136 -3.29 -2.69 0.23
N VAL A 137 -4.33 -2.44 -0.56
CA VAL A 137 -5.52 -1.69 -0.15
C VAL A 137 -6.74 -2.58 -0.28
N ASP A 138 -7.29 -2.94 0.86
CA ASP A 138 -8.57 -3.65 0.91
C ASP A 138 -9.71 -2.66 0.72
N ALA A 139 -10.73 -3.08 -0.02
CA ALA A 139 -11.93 -2.27 -0.18
C ALA A 139 -12.71 -2.21 1.14
N VAL A 140 -13.26 -1.05 1.43
CA VAL A 140 -14.15 -0.82 2.57
C VAL A 140 -15.58 -0.96 2.10
N TYR A 141 -16.35 -1.86 2.73
CA TYR A 141 -17.71 -2.20 2.29
C TYR A 141 -18.81 -1.65 3.19
N ASP A 142 -18.46 -1.16 4.38
CA ASP A 142 -19.40 -0.57 5.31
C ASP A 142 -18.86 0.73 5.92
N THR A 143 -19.75 1.51 6.52
CA THR A 143 -19.42 2.83 7.05
C THR A 143 -18.78 2.81 8.44
N ASN A 144 -18.76 1.65 9.11
CA ASN A 144 -18.35 1.53 10.52
C ASN A 144 -16.99 0.83 10.70
N THR A 145 -16.58 0.00 9.72
CA THR A 145 -15.27 -0.68 9.79
C THR A 145 -14.14 0.34 9.72
N PRO A 146 -13.21 0.34 10.69
CA PRO A 146 -12.09 1.27 10.67
C PRO A 146 -11.24 1.14 9.40
N ILE A 147 -10.93 2.28 8.80
CA ILE A 147 -9.97 2.35 7.69
C ILE A 147 -8.57 2.13 8.27
N PRO A 148 -7.75 1.21 7.73
CA PRO A 148 -6.40 0.93 8.20
C PRO A 148 -5.42 2.03 7.75
N LEU A 149 -5.67 3.26 8.21
CA LEU A 149 -4.87 4.44 7.90
C LEU A 149 -4.77 5.31 9.17
N ALA A 150 -3.59 5.86 9.44
CA ALA A 150 -3.40 6.73 10.59
C ALA A 150 -4.27 8.00 10.49
N ALA A 151 -4.78 8.47 11.62
CA ALA A 151 -5.73 9.59 11.68
C ALA A 151 -5.17 10.90 11.10
N GLU A 152 -3.86 11.08 11.09
CA GLU A 152 -3.17 12.24 10.51
C GLU A 152 -3.38 12.38 8.99
N TYR A 153 -3.73 11.28 8.31
CA TYR A 153 -4.02 11.26 6.87
C TYR A 153 -5.50 11.51 6.53
N LEU A 154 -6.37 11.65 7.56
CA LEU A 154 -7.79 11.92 7.35
C LEU A 154 -8.05 13.15 6.46
N PRO A 155 -7.39 14.29 6.64
CA PRO A 155 -7.62 15.46 5.78
C PRO A 155 -7.32 15.17 4.30
N SER A 156 -6.22 14.47 4.02
CA SER A 156 -5.86 14.10 2.65
C SER A 156 -6.84 13.09 2.04
N LEU A 157 -7.33 12.12 2.82
CA LEU A 157 -8.34 11.18 2.37
C LEU A 157 -9.67 11.88 2.06
N VAL A 158 -10.10 12.78 2.93
CA VAL A 158 -11.32 13.59 2.74
C VAL A 158 -11.21 14.44 1.48
N ASP A 159 -10.09 15.11 1.26
CA ASP A 159 -9.87 15.94 0.09
C ASP A 159 -9.89 15.13 -1.21
N ILE A 160 -9.21 13.97 -1.26
CA ILE A 160 -9.23 13.11 -2.45
C ILE A 160 -10.63 12.56 -2.67
N THR A 161 -11.34 12.17 -1.59
CA THR A 161 -12.72 11.68 -1.71
C THR A 161 -13.66 12.77 -2.24
N ALA A 162 -13.53 14.01 -1.74
CA ALA A 162 -14.31 15.14 -2.25
C ALA A 162 -14.03 15.41 -3.74
N ALA A 163 -12.78 15.31 -4.17
CA ALA A 163 -12.42 15.40 -5.58
C ALA A 163 -13.06 14.28 -6.41
N GLU A 164 -13.06 13.03 -5.92
CA GLU A 164 -13.70 11.90 -6.60
C GLU A 164 -15.23 12.07 -6.72
N VAL A 165 -15.87 12.61 -5.69
CA VAL A 165 -17.32 12.92 -5.70
C VAL A 165 -17.63 13.99 -6.75
N GLU A 166 -16.87 15.10 -6.76
CA GLU A 166 -17.05 16.20 -7.71
C GLU A 166 -16.77 15.77 -9.16
N TRP A 167 -15.81 14.87 -9.40
CA TRP A 167 -15.54 14.32 -10.75
C TRP A 167 -16.58 13.30 -11.19
N ALA A 168 -17.26 12.65 -10.27
CA ALA A 168 -18.33 11.68 -10.59
C ALA A 168 -19.66 12.35 -10.90
N ASP A 169 -19.79 13.65 -10.64
CA ASP A 169 -21.00 14.42 -10.88
C ASP A 169 -21.10 14.87 -12.34
N ASP A 170 -21.92 14.19 -13.10
CA ASP A 170 -22.10 14.46 -14.54
C ASP A 170 -22.86 15.78 -14.81
N GLU A 171 -23.61 16.28 -13.84
CA GLU A 171 -24.52 17.43 -14.04
C GLU A 171 -23.81 18.78 -13.76
N TYR A 172 -22.87 18.80 -12.81
CA TYR A 172 -22.17 20.02 -12.38
C TYR A 172 -20.69 19.77 -12.14
N VAL A 173 -19.94 19.33 -13.13
CA VAL A 173 -18.50 19.10 -12.99
C VAL A 173 -17.78 20.42 -12.75
N LEU A 174 -17.47 20.70 -11.48
CA LEU A 174 -16.62 21.83 -11.09
C LEU A 174 -15.15 21.38 -11.10
N THR A 175 -14.63 21.07 -12.29
CA THR A 175 -13.25 20.58 -12.47
C THR A 175 -12.21 21.38 -11.68
N PRO A 176 -12.20 22.74 -11.68
CA PRO A 176 -11.21 23.49 -10.91
C PRO A 176 -11.32 23.28 -9.39
N ARG A 177 -12.52 23.03 -8.87
CA ARG A 177 -12.73 22.76 -7.44
C ARG A 177 -12.22 21.37 -7.07
N ALA A 178 -12.58 20.36 -7.85
CA ALA A 178 -12.11 18.99 -7.69
C ALA A 178 -10.58 18.91 -7.78
N GLU A 179 -9.98 19.58 -8.78
CA GLU A 179 -8.52 19.70 -8.89
C GLU A 179 -7.90 20.39 -7.69
N GLY A 180 -8.56 21.42 -7.15
CA GLY A 180 -8.12 22.13 -5.93
C GLY A 180 -8.02 21.20 -4.72
N PHE A 181 -9.05 20.37 -4.48
CA PHE A 181 -9.03 19.37 -3.42
C PHE A 181 -7.91 18.34 -3.64
N TYR A 182 -7.84 17.77 -4.84
CA TYR A 182 -6.82 16.77 -5.17
C TYR A 182 -5.40 17.31 -4.99
N ASN A 183 -5.11 18.49 -5.53
CA ASN A 183 -3.78 19.10 -5.46
C ASN A 183 -3.38 19.42 -4.00
N ARG A 184 -4.32 19.88 -3.17
CA ARG A 184 -4.09 20.11 -1.75
C ARG A 184 -3.69 18.82 -1.03
N ALA A 185 -4.41 17.73 -1.29
CA ALA A 185 -4.09 16.42 -0.72
C ALA A 185 -2.72 15.92 -1.17
N VAL A 186 -2.40 16.01 -2.46
CA VAL A 186 -1.09 15.58 -3.00
C VAL A 186 0.06 16.38 -2.35
N GLN A 187 -0.09 17.68 -2.20
CA GLN A 187 0.90 18.52 -1.52
C GLN A 187 1.08 18.15 -0.04
N ALA A 188 -0.04 17.90 0.67
CA ALA A 188 0.00 17.49 2.08
C ALA A 188 0.70 16.13 2.24
N LEU A 189 0.37 15.13 1.40
CA LEU A 189 1.00 13.82 1.41
C LEU A 189 2.50 13.89 1.10
N ALA A 190 2.91 14.75 0.17
CA ALA A 190 4.32 14.98 -0.16
C ALA A 190 5.08 15.63 1.01
N ALA A 191 4.49 16.63 1.65
CA ALA A 191 5.09 17.29 2.82
C ALA A 191 5.26 16.33 4.01
N GLN A 192 4.27 15.48 4.26
CA GLN A 192 4.34 14.46 5.31
C GLN A 192 5.41 13.40 5.00
N ALA A 193 5.57 13.01 3.72
CA ALA A 193 6.65 12.10 3.31
C ALA A 193 8.03 12.69 3.61
N GLN A 194 8.23 13.96 3.26
CA GLN A 194 9.50 14.65 3.50
C GLN A 194 9.81 14.76 5.01
N THR A 195 8.80 15.07 5.82
CA THR A 195 8.98 15.15 7.28
C THR A 195 9.40 13.79 7.85
N ARG A 196 8.78 12.71 7.40
CA ARG A 196 9.13 11.35 7.84
C ARG A 196 10.55 10.97 7.45
N GLN A 197 10.96 11.25 6.21
CA GLN A 197 12.34 11.00 5.77
C GLN A 197 13.37 11.76 6.60
N ASN A 198 13.07 13.01 6.95
CA ASN A 198 13.96 13.81 7.80
C ASN A 198 14.09 13.20 9.20
N MET A 199 12.99 12.76 9.81
CA MET A 199 12.99 12.09 11.12
C MET A 199 13.80 10.78 11.10
N ASP A 200 13.62 9.96 10.06
CA ASP A 200 14.34 8.69 9.90
C ASP A 200 15.84 8.92 9.70
N THR A 201 16.23 10.00 9.00
CA THR A 201 17.63 10.38 8.80
C THR A 201 18.26 10.85 10.12
N GLU A 202 17.56 11.62 10.93
CA GLU A 202 18.03 12.05 12.25
C GLU A 202 18.16 10.88 13.24
N ALA A 203 17.23 9.93 13.21
CA ALA A 203 17.28 8.73 14.03
C ALA A 203 18.43 7.79 13.64
N GLY A 204 18.76 7.71 12.33
CA GLY A 204 19.88 6.89 11.82
C GLY A 204 21.27 7.49 12.04
N GLY A 205 21.37 8.78 12.37
CA GLY A 205 22.64 9.47 12.61
C GLY A 205 23.34 9.13 13.92
N GLY A 206 22.70 8.38 14.80
CA GLY A 206 23.21 7.91 16.08
C GLY A 206 23.64 6.45 16.07
N ALA A 207 24.52 6.03 15.17
CA ALA A 207 25.11 4.68 15.29
C ALA A 207 25.86 4.59 16.63
N PRO A 208 25.54 3.62 17.53
CA PRO A 208 26.33 3.41 18.74
C PRO A 208 27.75 3.02 18.33
N ALA A 209 28.73 3.72 18.86
CA ALA A 209 30.11 3.31 18.76
C ALA A 209 30.21 1.88 19.30
N ILE A 210 30.63 0.95 18.46
CA ILE A 210 31.02 -0.39 18.90
C ILE A 210 32.24 -0.17 19.76
N VAL A 211 32.09 -0.37 21.07
CA VAL A 211 33.20 -0.41 22.02
C VAL A 211 33.73 -1.82 21.92
N ASP A 212 34.98 -1.94 21.48
CA ASP A 212 35.78 -3.19 21.47
C ASP A 212 35.95 -3.80 22.87
#